data_1681f5f941920678f3265dddb31afc92
#
_entry.id   1681f5f941920678f3265dddb31afc92
#
_cell.length_a   1.000
_cell.length_b   1.000
_cell.length_c   1.000
_cell.angle_alpha   90.00
_cell.angle_beta   90.00
_cell.angle_gamma   90.00
#
_symmetry.space_group_name_H-M   'P 1'
#
loop_
_entity.id
_entity.type
_entity.pdbx_description
1 polymer ?
#
loop_
_entity_poly.entity_id
_entity_poly.type
_entity_poly.pdbx_seq_one_letter_code
_entity_poly.pdbx_strand_id
1 'polypeptide(L)'
;MKSFRNMFLSPLILVGIFQAFTVAKADPLSLTLAAPYQSGVAGDTLTFNATVTNIDPTDVEYLNSDGFTLTGSMLLDDSPFFANFPLSLSPGDSYTGELFDVLIPDGTPLGLYAGAFEILGGSDGNALDVVASADFDVQVTPEPSSLLLLLTGMAGLAGTLRRRLTRSSDSN
;
A
#
# COMPACT_ATOMS: atom_id res chain seq x y z
N MET A 1 46.14 72.58 -20.74
CA MET A 1 44.76 72.05 -20.67
C MET A 1 44.85 70.57 -20.53
N LYS A 2 44.61 70.06 -19.28
CA LYS A 2 44.60 68.62 -18.97
C LYS A 2 43.14 68.17 -18.67
N SER A 3 42.60 67.25 -19.49
CA SER A 3 41.29 66.69 -19.40
C SER A 3 41.29 65.59 -18.33
N PHE A 4 40.48 65.74 -17.27
CA PHE A 4 40.19 64.71 -16.27
C PHE A 4 39.09 63.84 -16.82
N ARG A 5 39.38 62.55 -17.06
CA ARG A 5 38.40 61.52 -17.36
C ARG A 5 37.90 60.93 -16.05
N ASN A 6 36.63 61.21 -15.73
CA ASN A 6 35.91 60.62 -14.60
C ASN A 6 35.69 59.13 -14.87
N MET A 7 36.30 58.26 -14.05
CA MET A 7 36.13 56.84 -14.07
C MET A 7 35.03 56.51 -13.03
N PHE A 8 33.81 56.25 -13.52
CA PHE A 8 32.69 55.78 -12.67
C PHE A 8 32.98 54.36 -12.23
N LEU A 9 33.26 54.15 -10.92
CA LEU A 9 33.20 52.85 -10.28
C LEU A 9 31.74 52.50 -10.05
N SER A 10 31.26 51.48 -10.79
CA SER A 10 29.94 50.88 -10.55
C SER A 10 30.04 49.91 -9.34
N PRO A 11 29.25 50.08 -8.30
CA PRO A 11 29.23 49.08 -7.21
C PRO A 11 28.54 47.82 -7.69
N LEU A 12 29.27 46.70 -7.71
CA LEU A 12 28.77 45.37 -7.94
C LEU A 12 27.98 44.93 -6.68
N ILE A 13 26.65 44.98 -6.75
CA ILE A 13 25.76 44.47 -5.68
C ILE A 13 25.75 42.93 -5.79
N LEU A 14 26.50 42.30 -4.90
CA LEU A 14 26.46 40.84 -4.71
C LEU A 14 25.17 40.45 -3.99
N VAL A 15 24.13 40.08 -4.74
CA VAL A 15 22.91 39.51 -4.20
C VAL A 15 23.20 38.09 -3.78
N GLY A 16 23.45 37.89 -2.48
CA GLY A 16 23.56 36.56 -1.89
C GLY A 16 22.19 35.85 -1.93
N ILE A 17 22.06 34.85 -2.81
CA ILE A 17 20.89 33.94 -2.80
C ILE A 17 21.04 33.05 -1.56
N PHE A 18 20.32 33.35 -0.48
CA PHE A 18 20.15 32.47 0.65
C PHE A 18 19.25 31.31 0.19
N GLN A 19 19.86 30.19 -0.16
CA GLN A 19 19.16 28.92 -0.35
C GLN A 19 18.76 28.43 1.04
N ALA A 20 17.46 28.51 1.37
CA ALA A 20 16.90 27.85 2.53
C ALA A 20 16.95 26.33 2.23
N PHE A 21 17.91 25.63 2.82
CA PHE A 21 17.93 24.18 2.85
C PHE A 21 16.80 23.75 3.79
N THR A 22 15.68 23.28 3.23
CA THR A 22 14.72 22.51 4.01
C THR A 22 15.37 21.19 4.34
N VAL A 23 15.73 21.01 5.62
CA VAL A 23 16.14 19.70 6.15
C VAL A 23 14.89 18.82 6.05
N ALA A 24 14.91 17.80 5.21
CA ALA A 24 13.88 16.77 5.23
C ALA A 24 13.92 16.13 6.62
N LYS A 25 12.85 16.29 7.40
CA LYS A 25 12.69 15.58 8.67
C LYS A 25 12.50 14.11 8.29
N ALA A 26 13.28 13.20 8.88
CA ALA A 26 13.00 11.77 8.76
C ALA A 26 11.66 11.47 9.45
N ASP A 27 10.90 10.54 8.89
CA ASP A 27 9.64 10.13 9.50
C ASP A 27 9.91 9.62 10.93
N PRO A 28 9.16 10.08 11.94
CA PRO A 28 9.39 9.70 13.33
C PRO A 28 8.89 8.29 13.64
N LEU A 29 8.01 7.73 12.82
CA LEU A 29 7.54 6.36 12.91
C LEU A 29 8.12 5.51 11.78
N SER A 30 8.38 4.24 12.07
CA SER A 30 8.66 3.21 11.07
C SER A 30 7.42 2.36 10.88
N LEU A 31 6.93 2.23 9.65
CA LEU A 31 5.82 1.36 9.26
C LEU A 31 6.36 0.21 8.41
N THR A 32 6.13 -1.04 8.86
CA THR A 32 6.57 -2.24 8.15
C THR A 32 5.41 -3.19 7.97
N LEU A 33 5.02 -3.48 6.73
CA LEU A 33 4.02 -4.49 6.40
C LEU A 33 4.62 -5.90 6.51
N ALA A 34 3.89 -6.82 7.14
CA ALA A 34 4.32 -8.22 7.27
C ALA A 34 4.41 -8.93 5.91
N ALA A 35 3.50 -8.59 4.99
CA ALA A 35 3.45 -9.09 3.62
C ALA A 35 3.05 -7.95 2.69
N PRO A 36 4.01 -7.12 2.21
CA PRO A 36 3.70 -5.98 1.35
C PRO A 36 3.22 -6.38 -0.06
N TYR A 37 3.48 -7.60 -0.47
CA TYR A 37 2.97 -8.18 -1.71
C TYR A 37 2.03 -9.34 -1.39
N GLN A 38 0.79 -9.25 -1.87
CA GLN A 38 -0.20 -10.31 -1.74
C GLN A 38 -0.88 -10.62 -3.08
N SER A 39 -1.42 -11.82 -3.22
CA SER A 39 -2.15 -12.23 -4.42
C SER A 39 -3.49 -12.83 -4.04
N GLY A 40 -4.51 -12.54 -4.87
CA GLY A 40 -5.86 -13.05 -4.71
C GLY A 40 -6.58 -13.18 -6.03
N VAL A 41 -7.81 -13.67 -5.99
CA VAL A 41 -8.74 -13.71 -7.11
C VAL A 41 -9.85 -12.67 -6.92
N ALA A 42 -10.61 -12.37 -7.95
CA ALA A 42 -11.79 -11.52 -7.82
C ALA A 42 -12.75 -12.08 -6.75
N GLY A 43 -13.26 -11.22 -5.88
CA GLY A 43 -14.09 -11.57 -4.71
C GLY A 43 -13.32 -11.76 -3.41
N ASP A 44 -11.99 -11.87 -3.45
CA ASP A 44 -11.17 -12.02 -2.23
C ASP A 44 -11.01 -10.70 -1.46
N THR A 45 -10.88 -10.82 -0.14
CA THR A 45 -10.38 -9.76 0.74
C THR A 45 -9.01 -10.14 1.26
N LEU A 46 -8.02 -9.26 1.09
CA LEU A 46 -6.64 -9.43 1.51
C LEU A 46 -6.37 -8.57 2.73
N THR A 47 -5.94 -9.20 3.84
CA THR A 47 -5.63 -8.51 5.09
C THR A 47 -4.15 -8.15 5.18
N PHE A 48 -3.85 -6.87 5.44
CA PHE A 48 -2.51 -6.35 5.62
C PHE A 48 -2.22 -6.08 7.10
N ASN A 49 -1.31 -6.89 7.64
CA ASN A 49 -0.78 -6.72 9.00
C ASN A 49 0.49 -5.90 8.96
N ALA A 50 0.69 -5.05 9.96
CA ALA A 50 1.85 -4.18 10.06
C ALA A 50 2.41 -4.10 11.46
N THR A 51 3.68 -3.70 11.54
CA THR A 51 4.33 -3.22 12.76
C THR A 51 4.63 -1.74 12.59
N VAL A 52 4.16 -0.92 13.55
CA VAL A 52 4.50 0.50 13.68
C VAL A 52 5.40 0.64 14.89
N THR A 53 6.53 1.34 14.71
CA THR A 53 7.51 1.59 15.78
C THR A 53 7.80 3.08 15.85
N ASN A 54 7.74 3.67 17.03
CA ASN A 54 8.24 5.02 17.27
C ASN A 54 9.77 4.98 17.33
N ILE A 55 10.43 5.53 16.32
CA ILE A 55 11.89 5.62 16.20
C ILE A 55 12.43 6.99 16.63
N ASP A 56 11.56 7.94 17.02
CA ASP A 56 12.00 9.16 17.68
C ASP A 56 12.52 8.81 19.09
N PRO A 57 13.72 9.24 19.47
CA PRO A 57 14.31 8.87 20.76
C PRO A 57 13.73 9.64 21.95
N THR A 58 12.97 10.70 21.73
CA THR A 58 12.57 11.67 22.75
C THR A 58 11.09 11.94 22.83
N ASP A 59 10.40 11.93 21.69
CA ASP A 59 9.04 12.44 21.59
C ASP A 59 8.00 11.33 21.45
N VAL A 60 6.84 11.53 22.08
CA VAL A 60 5.66 10.69 21.86
C VAL A 60 5.06 11.07 20.50
N GLU A 61 4.79 10.08 19.66
CA GLU A 61 4.15 10.28 18.36
C GLU A 61 2.70 9.80 18.40
N TYR A 62 1.79 10.66 17.92
CA TYR A 62 0.37 10.39 17.83
C TYR A 62 0.01 9.85 16.45
N LEU A 63 -0.91 8.88 16.42
CA LEU A 63 -1.49 8.29 15.22
C LEU A 63 -2.94 8.79 15.11
N ASN A 64 -3.13 9.91 14.41
CA ASN A 64 -4.41 10.63 14.45
C ASN A 64 -5.35 10.30 13.29
N SER A 65 -4.79 9.89 12.15
CA SER A 65 -5.52 9.57 10.92
C SER A 65 -4.63 8.75 10.00
N ASP A 66 -5.14 8.42 8.85
CA ASP A 66 -4.42 7.77 7.77
C ASP A 66 -4.72 8.44 6.42
N GLY A 67 -3.95 8.05 5.42
CA GLY A 67 -4.16 8.35 4.02
C GLY A 67 -3.72 7.16 3.19
N PHE A 68 -4.33 6.96 2.04
CA PHE A 68 -3.90 5.90 1.15
C PHE A 68 -4.09 6.25 -0.32
N THR A 69 -3.32 5.56 -1.16
CA THR A 69 -3.51 5.50 -2.60
C THR A 69 -3.62 4.05 -3.01
N LEU A 70 -4.49 3.75 -3.98
CA LEU A 70 -4.63 2.41 -4.54
C LEU A 70 -5.08 2.51 -5.99
N THR A 71 -4.35 1.85 -6.88
CA THR A 71 -4.65 1.86 -8.31
C THR A 71 -5.80 0.91 -8.65
N GLY A 72 -6.54 1.23 -9.72
CA GLY A 72 -7.62 0.39 -10.22
C GLY A 72 -8.94 0.58 -9.48
N SER A 73 -9.78 -0.47 -9.45
CA SER A 73 -11.13 -0.46 -8.86
C SER A 73 -11.21 -1.17 -7.51
N MET A 74 -10.08 -1.46 -6.88
CA MET A 74 -10.04 -2.09 -5.57
C MET A 74 -10.56 -1.17 -4.48
N LEU A 75 -11.05 -1.75 -3.39
CA LEU A 75 -11.58 -1.02 -2.24
C LEU A 75 -10.69 -1.32 -1.02
N LEU A 76 -10.14 -0.27 -0.43
CA LEU A 76 -9.41 -0.37 0.83
C LEU A 76 -10.36 -0.01 1.98
N ASP A 77 -10.34 -0.84 3.03
CA ASP A 77 -11.01 -0.61 4.32
C ASP A 77 -9.93 -0.36 5.37
N ASP A 78 -9.87 0.87 5.87
CA ASP A 78 -8.93 1.36 6.88
C ASP A 78 -9.44 1.22 8.32
N SER A 79 -10.67 0.72 8.50
CA SER A 79 -11.28 0.57 9.83
C SER A 79 -10.44 -0.27 10.81
N PRO A 80 -9.66 -1.29 10.39
CA PRO A 80 -8.76 -2.01 11.29
C PRO A 80 -7.68 -1.12 11.94
N PHE A 81 -7.16 -0.11 11.22
CA PHE A 81 -6.20 0.84 11.79
C PHE A 81 -6.80 1.55 13.02
N PHE A 82 -7.99 2.12 12.90
CA PHE A 82 -8.64 2.84 14.00
C PHE A 82 -9.12 1.92 15.13
N ALA A 83 -9.39 0.65 14.84
CA ALA A 83 -9.85 -0.31 15.84
C ALA A 83 -8.71 -0.94 16.64
N ASN A 84 -7.56 -1.16 16.01
CA ASN A 84 -6.49 -1.98 16.57
C ASN A 84 -5.31 -1.17 17.09
N PHE A 85 -4.93 -0.08 16.37
CA PHE A 85 -3.71 0.66 16.73
C PHE A 85 -3.92 1.63 17.88
N PRO A 86 -2.89 1.84 18.72
CA PRO A 86 -2.95 2.82 19.80
C PRO A 86 -2.98 4.24 19.24
N LEU A 87 -3.55 5.18 20.00
CA LEU A 87 -3.59 6.59 19.61
C LEU A 87 -2.23 7.28 19.64
N SER A 88 -1.25 6.69 20.35
CA SER A 88 0.12 7.21 20.42
C SER A 88 1.11 6.12 20.81
N LEU A 89 2.38 6.30 20.45
CA LEU A 89 3.49 5.46 20.81
C LEU A 89 4.56 6.31 21.50
N SER A 90 5.06 5.84 22.67
CA SER A 90 6.21 6.44 23.35
C SER A 90 7.51 6.11 22.60
N PRO A 91 8.60 6.84 22.87
CA PRO A 91 9.90 6.53 22.27
C PRO A 91 10.30 5.06 22.42
N GLY A 92 10.55 4.40 21.30
CA GLY A 92 10.94 2.99 21.22
C GLY A 92 9.80 1.98 21.32
N ASP A 93 8.56 2.41 21.58
CA ASP A 93 7.40 1.51 21.59
C ASP A 93 7.07 1.02 20.18
N SER A 94 6.54 -0.20 20.11
CA SER A 94 6.08 -0.83 18.88
C SER A 94 4.71 -1.47 19.08
N TYR A 95 3.89 -1.44 18.03
CA TYR A 95 2.63 -2.16 17.97
C TYR A 95 2.52 -2.96 16.67
N THR A 96 1.99 -4.18 16.76
CA THR A 96 1.76 -5.05 15.61
C THR A 96 0.31 -5.48 15.58
N GLY A 97 -0.35 -5.31 14.43
CA GLY A 97 -1.75 -5.68 14.23
C GLY A 97 -2.18 -5.58 12.77
N GLU A 98 -3.44 -5.88 12.54
CA GLU A 98 -4.11 -5.66 11.26
C GLU A 98 -4.24 -4.15 11.02
N LEU A 99 -3.73 -3.70 9.86
CA LEU A 99 -3.68 -2.28 9.51
C LEU A 99 -4.83 -1.89 8.59
N PHE A 100 -5.06 -2.65 7.53
CA PHE A 100 -6.14 -2.44 6.58
C PHE A 100 -6.46 -3.71 5.79
N ASP A 101 -7.63 -3.73 5.16
CA ASP A 101 -8.05 -4.75 4.22
C ASP A 101 -8.17 -4.20 2.80
N VAL A 102 -7.94 -5.06 1.81
CA VAL A 102 -8.19 -4.73 0.39
C VAL A 102 -9.14 -5.76 -0.20
N LEU A 103 -10.35 -5.31 -0.56
CA LEU A 103 -11.30 -6.10 -1.34
C LEU A 103 -10.97 -6.00 -2.82
N ILE A 104 -10.87 -7.15 -3.49
CA ILE A 104 -10.78 -7.28 -4.95
C ILE A 104 -12.20 -7.48 -5.50
N PRO A 105 -12.85 -6.47 -6.09
CA PRO A 105 -14.21 -6.62 -6.60
C PRO A 105 -14.30 -7.66 -7.72
N ASP A 106 -15.50 -8.25 -7.87
CA ASP A 106 -15.80 -9.13 -8.99
C ASP A 106 -15.53 -8.42 -10.33
N GLY A 107 -14.90 -9.13 -11.25
CA GLY A 107 -14.57 -8.60 -12.58
C GLY A 107 -13.33 -7.67 -12.62
N THR A 108 -12.59 -7.55 -11.52
CA THR A 108 -11.30 -6.84 -11.54
C THR A 108 -10.36 -7.52 -12.54
N PRO A 109 -9.77 -6.77 -13.51
CA PRO A 109 -8.84 -7.34 -14.48
C PRO A 109 -7.62 -7.97 -13.82
N LEU A 110 -7.06 -9.01 -14.44
CA LEU A 110 -5.80 -9.62 -14.00
C LEU A 110 -4.67 -8.59 -14.11
N GLY A 111 -3.81 -8.52 -13.12
CA GLY A 111 -2.68 -7.58 -13.12
C GLY A 111 -2.16 -7.26 -11.73
N LEU A 112 -1.13 -6.41 -11.70
CA LEU A 112 -0.54 -5.88 -10.49
C LEU A 112 -1.11 -4.47 -10.22
N TYR A 113 -1.52 -4.24 -8.98
CA TYR A 113 -2.11 -3.00 -8.51
C TYR A 113 -1.30 -2.48 -7.33
N ALA A 114 -0.66 -1.35 -7.54
CA ALA A 114 0.17 -0.70 -6.52
C ALA A 114 -0.67 0.22 -5.63
N GLY A 115 -0.33 0.27 -4.36
CA GLY A 115 -0.88 1.18 -3.38
C GLY A 115 0.18 1.67 -2.39
N ALA A 116 -0.16 2.68 -1.63
CA ALA A 116 0.61 3.17 -0.49
C ALA A 116 -0.36 3.48 0.65
N PHE A 117 0.05 3.17 1.87
CA PHE A 117 -0.66 3.54 3.10
C PHE A 117 0.22 4.48 3.91
N GLU A 118 -0.36 5.57 4.39
CA GLU A 118 0.31 6.61 5.17
C GLU A 118 -0.36 6.74 6.53
N ILE A 119 0.42 6.87 7.58
CA ILE A 119 -0.06 7.25 8.91
C ILE A 119 0.11 8.75 9.06
N LEU A 120 -0.97 9.44 9.39
CA LEU A 120 -0.99 10.86 9.64
C LEU A 120 -1.03 11.12 11.15
N GLY A 121 -0.15 12.00 11.63
CA GLY A 121 -0.04 12.27 13.05
C GLY A 121 1.04 13.29 13.37
N GLY A 122 1.74 13.10 14.49
CA GLY A 122 2.85 13.95 14.94
C GLY A 122 2.90 14.12 16.45
N SER A 123 3.48 15.22 16.90
CA SER A 123 3.78 15.49 18.32
C SER A 123 2.54 15.79 19.20
N ASP A 124 1.36 15.93 18.63
CA ASP A 124 0.11 16.14 19.38
C ASP A 124 -1.11 15.51 18.68
N GLY A 125 -2.25 15.44 19.38
CA GLY A 125 -3.48 14.80 18.93
C GLY A 125 -4.23 15.53 17.80
N ASN A 126 -3.72 16.62 17.26
CA ASN A 126 -4.31 17.36 16.14
C ASN A 126 -3.37 17.44 14.92
N ALA A 127 -2.14 16.99 15.07
CA ALA A 127 -1.17 16.97 13.98
C ALA A 127 -1.61 16.00 12.87
N LEU A 128 -1.39 16.38 11.60
CA LEU A 128 -1.74 15.61 10.42
C LEU A 128 -0.57 15.59 9.41
N ASP A 129 0.66 15.59 9.94
CA ASP A 129 1.83 15.36 9.11
C ASP A 129 1.91 13.87 8.74
N VAL A 130 2.51 13.53 7.59
CA VAL A 130 2.84 12.15 7.29
C VAL A 130 3.98 11.73 8.23
N VAL A 131 3.72 10.77 9.12
CA VAL A 131 4.68 10.30 10.13
C VAL A 131 5.26 8.92 9.81
N ALA A 132 4.61 8.17 8.92
CA ALA A 132 5.12 6.92 8.34
C ALA A 132 4.38 6.60 7.05
N SER A 133 5.04 5.88 6.14
CA SER A 133 4.42 5.36 4.93
C SER A 133 4.95 3.98 4.56
N ALA A 134 4.13 3.18 3.87
CA ALA A 134 4.53 1.89 3.33
C ALA A 134 3.81 1.62 2.00
N ASP A 135 4.58 1.18 1.00
CA ASP A 135 4.05 0.71 -0.27
C ASP A 135 3.57 -0.74 -0.17
N PHE A 136 2.54 -1.08 -0.93
CA PHE A 136 2.04 -2.44 -1.07
C PHE A 136 1.58 -2.74 -2.48
N ASP A 137 1.56 -4.02 -2.82
CA ASP A 137 1.11 -4.51 -4.12
C ASP A 137 0.08 -5.63 -3.96
N VAL A 138 -0.96 -5.59 -4.79
CA VAL A 138 -1.96 -6.64 -4.93
C VAL A 138 -1.91 -7.22 -6.33
N GLN A 139 -1.61 -8.51 -6.43
CA GLN A 139 -1.62 -9.25 -7.70
C GLN A 139 -2.95 -9.97 -7.88
N VAL A 140 -3.76 -9.56 -8.84
CA VAL A 140 -4.98 -10.29 -9.23
C VAL A 140 -4.60 -11.43 -10.18
N THR A 141 -4.91 -12.66 -9.74
CA THR A 141 -4.62 -13.88 -10.48
C THR A 141 -5.91 -14.52 -11.00
N PRO A 142 -5.82 -15.38 -12.04
CA PRO A 142 -6.97 -16.17 -12.47
C PRO A 142 -7.44 -17.09 -11.36
N GLU A 143 -8.76 -17.32 -11.28
CA GLU A 143 -9.30 -18.37 -10.42
C GLU A 143 -8.58 -19.70 -10.68
N PRO A 144 -8.27 -20.49 -9.65
CA PRO A 144 -7.63 -21.77 -9.82
C PRO A 144 -8.40 -22.62 -10.83
N SER A 145 -7.72 -23.11 -11.86
CA SER A 145 -8.30 -23.96 -12.89
C SER A 145 -8.85 -25.31 -12.37
N SER A 146 -8.86 -25.52 -11.05
CA SER A 146 -9.50 -26.65 -10.36
C SER A 146 -10.97 -26.82 -10.73
N LEU A 147 -11.73 -25.74 -10.93
CA LEU A 147 -13.10 -25.80 -11.41
C LEU A 147 -13.18 -26.32 -12.85
N LEU A 148 -12.28 -25.85 -13.72
CA LEU A 148 -12.19 -26.34 -15.10
C LEU A 148 -11.75 -27.80 -15.14
N LEU A 149 -10.80 -28.19 -14.28
CA LEU A 149 -10.34 -29.59 -14.17
C LEU A 149 -11.44 -30.49 -13.62
N LEU A 150 -12.22 -30.03 -12.63
CA LEU A 150 -13.38 -30.76 -12.12
C LEU A 150 -14.45 -30.95 -13.23
N LEU A 151 -14.79 -29.90 -13.96
CA LEU A 151 -15.76 -29.96 -15.06
C LEU A 151 -15.30 -30.91 -16.17
N THR A 152 -14.05 -30.87 -16.57
CA THR A 152 -13.48 -31.78 -17.59
C THR A 152 -13.40 -33.22 -17.07
N GLY A 153 -13.10 -33.42 -15.79
CA GLY A 153 -13.14 -34.73 -15.14
C GLY A 153 -14.57 -35.32 -15.11
N MET A 154 -15.56 -34.55 -14.74
CA MET A 154 -16.98 -34.96 -14.76
C MET A 154 -17.48 -35.25 -16.19
N ALA A 155 -17.13 -34.45 -17.17
CA ALA A 155 -17.47 -34.69 -18.57
C ALA A 155 -16.82 -36.00 -19.09
N GLY A 156 -15.59 -36.27 -18.71
CA GLY A 156 -14.88 -37.52 -19.04
C GLY A 156 -15.56 -38.74 -18.44
N LEU A 157 -15.97 -38.68 -17.16
CA LEU A 157 -16.71 -39.73 -16.47
C LEU A 157 -18.08 -39.98 -17.13
N ALA A 158 -18.84 -38.95 -17.42
CA ALA A 158 -20.13 -39.05 -18.12
C ALA A 158 -19.99 -39.71 -19.51
N GLY A 159 -18.95 -39.38 -20.26
CA GLY A 159 -18.63 -39.97 -21.55
C GLY A 159 -18.31 -41.48 -21.46
N THR A 160 -17.57 -41.89 -20.44
CA THR A 160 -17.23 -43.33 -20.23
C THR A 160 -18.45 -44.14 -19.80
N LEU A 161 -19.31 -43.59 -18.94
CA LEU A 161 -20.56 -44.23 -18.50
C LEU A 161 -21.52 -44.41 -19.69
N ARG A 162 -21.68 -43.39 -20.52
CA ARG A 162 -22.54 -43.47 -21.72
C ARG A 162 -22.06 -44.56 -22.68
N ARG A 163 -20.77 -44.70 -22.92
CA ARG A 163 -20.21 -45.75 -23.79
C ARG A 163 -20.45 -47.16 -23.24
N ARG A 164 -20.45 -47.36 -21.92
CA ARG A 164 -20.73 -48.67 -21.29
C ARG A 164 -22.21 -49.04 -21.46
N LEU A 165 -23.12 -48.11 -21.28
CA LEU A 165 -24.56 -48.33 -21.41
C LEU A 165 -24.98 -48.68 -22.84
N THR A 166 -24.40 -48.00 -23.87
CA THR A 166 -24.68 -48.32 -25.29
C THR A 166 -24.14 -49.68 -25.73
N ARG A 167 -22.99 -50.11 -25.21
CA ARG A 167 -22.44 -51.46 -25.50
C ARG A 167 -23.25 -52.60 -24.90
N SER A 168 -23.93 -52.38 -23.76
CA SER A 168 -24.79 -53.41 -23.11
C SER A 168 -26.13 -53.60 -23.87
N SER A 169 -26.56 -52.62 -24.68
CA SER A 169 -27.81 -52.70 -25.47
C SER A 169 -27.68 -53.46 -26.80
N ASP A 170 -26.46 -53.63 -27.32
CA ASP A 170 -26.19 -54.31 -28.61
C ASP A 170 -25.89 -55.82 -28.46
N SER A 171 -25.94 -56.36 -27.25
CA SER A 171 -25.62 -57.78 -26.95
C SER A 171 -26.82 -58.62 -26.55
N ASN A 172 -28.09 -58.19 -26.86
CA ASN A 172 -29.33 -58.95 -26.56
C ASN A 172 -30.10 -59.30 -27.81
#